data_b1af274e448e1b3eecb079c6aa971511
#
_entry.id   b1af274e448e1b3eecb079c6aa971511
#
_cell.length_a   1.000
_cell.length_b   1.000
_cell.length_c   1.000
_cell.angle_alpha   90.00
_cell.angle_beta   90.00
_cell.angle_gamma   90.00
#
_symmetry.space_group_name_H-M   'P 1'
#
loop_
_entity.id
_entity.type
_entity.pdbx_description
1 polymer ?
#
loop_
_entity_poly.entity_id
_entity_poly.type
_entity_poly.pdbx_seq_one_letter_code
_entity_poly.pdbx_strand_id
1 'polypeptide(L)'
;MKKGAVKMMETIMIIFVFFMMFMIGIIGYTRFQQSSIEAQVRESSFFRAVDVSELVTMPELRCSDYSTLNCIDYYKAKAFSSVISNDENAELYYSDKFGFSKILINIVYPKKDTIVIYSKVPKRYSTAPTFKIPINVHDVVSDTYSFAILEVKVYS
;
A
#
# COMPACT_ATOMS: atom_id res chain seq x y z
N MET A 1 -12.14 -37.71 -59.12
CA MET A 1 -11.56 -36.51 -58.54
C MET A 1 -12.24 -35.97 -57.25
N LYS A 2 -13.33 -36.55 -56.74
CA LYS A 2 -14.03 -36.03 -55.52
C LYS A 2 -13.45 -36.49 -54.15
N LYS A 3 -12.70 -37.60 -54.06
CA LYS A 3 -12.17 -38.13 -52.78
C LYS A 3 -11.00 -37.33 -52.18
N GLY A 4 -10.24 -36.57 -52.99
CA GLY A 4 -9.12 -35.77 -52.50
C GLY A 4 -9.57 -34.45 -51.84
N ALA A 5 -10.62 -33.83 -52.37
CA ALA A 5 -11.15 -32.56 -51.84
C ALA A 5 -11.81 -32.75 -50.45
N VAL A 6 -12.48 -33.89 -50.21
CA VAL A 6 -13.10 -34.16 -48.89
C VAL A 6 -12.04 -34.35 -47.82
N LYS A 7 -10.95 -35.10 -48.09
CA LYS A 7 -9.84 -35.26 -47.14
C LYS A 7 -9.14 -33.92 -46.80
N MET A 8 -9.01 -33.03 -47.77
CA MET A 8 -8.39 -31.74 -47.57
C MET A 8 -9.25 -30.82 -46.68
N MET A 9 -10.57 -30.85 -46.84
CA MET A 9 -11.52 -30.12 -46.00
C MET A 9 -11.53 -30.63 -44.55
N GLU A 10 -11.46 -31.95 -44.37
CA GLU A 10 -11.41 -32.58 -43.06
C GLU A 10 -10.14 -32.17 -42.28
N THR A 11 -8.99 -32.15 -42.94
CA THR A 11 -7.73 -31.73 -42.36
C THR A 11 -7.74 -30.24 -41.93
N ILE A 12 -8.32 -29.38 -42.78
CA ILE A 12 -8.45 -27.93 -42.46
C ILE A 12 -9.35 -27.72 -41.25
N MET A 13 -10.44 -28.46 -41.14
CA MET A 13 -11.35 -28.38 -40.01
C MET A 13 -10.67 -28.78 -38.68
N ILE A 14 -9.89 -29.86 -38.70
CA ILE A 14 -9.15 -30.34 -37.53
C ILE A 14 -8.13 -29.27 -37.07
N ILE A 15 -7.37 -28.68 -38.00
CA ILE A 15 -6.40 -27.63 -37.71
C ILE A 15 -7.10 -26.41 -37.13
N PHE A 16 -8.25 -26.01 -37.65
CA PHE A 16 -9.02 -24.86 -37.16
C PHE A 16 -9.53 -25.08 -35.73
N VAL A 17 -10.07 -26.28 -35.43
CA VAL A 17 -10.51 -26.61 -34.05
C VAL A 17 -9.33 -26.61 -33.09
N PHE A 18 -8.17 -27.14 -33.49
CA PHE A 18 -6.96 -27.13 -32.66
C PHE A 18 -6.48 -25.73 -32.40
N PHE A 19 -6.51 -24.84 -33.40
CA PHE A 19 -6.13 -23.42 -33.25
C PHE A 19 -7.08 -22.67 -32.30
N MET A 20 -8.38 -22.92 -32.38
CA MET A 20 -9.38 -22.36 -31.46
C MET A 20 -9.15 -22.82 -30.03
N MET A 21 -8.86 -24.09 -29.79
CA MET A 21 -8.52 -24.60 -28.45
C MET A 21 -7.25 -23.94 -27.90
N PHE A 22 -6.25 -23.75 -28.75
CA PHE A 22 -4.99 -23.11 -28.36
C PHE A 22 -5.20 -21.64 -27.96
N MET A 23 -6.00 -20.90 -28.72
CA MET A 23 -6.36 -19.50 -28.40
C MET A 23 -7.12 -19.39 -27.07
N ILE A 24 -8.06 -20.28 -26.79
CA ILE A 24 -8.78 -20.31 -25.51
C ILE A 24 -7.80 -20.61 -24.35
N GLY A 25 -6.84 -21.51 -24.55
CA GLY A 25 -5.80 -21.82 -23.57
C GLY A 25 -4.93 -20.62 -23.24
N ILE A 26 -4.50 -19.84 -24.25
CA ILE A 26 -3.70 -18.62 -24.03
C ILE A 26 -4.50 -17.58 -23.26
N ILE A 27 -5.76 -17.34 -23.62
CA ILE A 27 -6.62 -16.38 -22.92
C ILE A 27 -6.82 -16.79 -21.45
N GLY A 28 -7.05 -18.08 -21.20
CA GLY A 28 -7.16 -18.61 -19.83
C GLY A 28 -5.88 -18.42 -19.02
N TYR A 29 -4.73 -18.72 -19.62
CA TYR A 29 -3.43 -18.58 -19.00
C TYR A 29 -3.11 -17.10 -18.64
N THR A 30 -3.36 -16.17 -19.54
CA THR A 30 -3.10 -14.74 -19.29
C THR A 30 -4.00 -14.19 -18.18
N ARG A 31 -5.26 -14.61 -18.11
CA ARG A 31 -6.18 -14.22 -17.03
C ARG A 31 -5.71 -14.76 -15.68
N PHE A 32 -5.26 -16.00 -15.64
CA PHE A 32 -4.74 -16.62 -14.42
C PHE A 32 -3.48 -15.91 -13.92
N GLN A 33 -2.55 -15.55 -14.82
CA GLN A 33 -1.33 -14.82 -14.47
C GLN A 33 -1.63 -13.42 -13.90
N GLN A 34 -2.57 -12.69 -14.48
CA GLN A 34 -2.97 -11.38 -13.95
C GLN A 34 -3.51 -11.46 -12.52
N SER A 35 -4.36 -12.44 -12.24
CA SER A 35 -4.89 -12.66 -10.89
C SER A 35 -3.81 -12.99 -9.86
N SER A 36 -2.78 -13.74 -10.24
CA SER A 36 -1.65 -14.07 -9.38
C SER A 36 -0.78 -12.85 -9.06
N ILE A 37 -0.52 -11.98 -10.05
CA ILE A 37 0.27 -10.75 -9.87
C ILE A 37 -0.47 -9.77 -8.94
N GLU A 38 -1.78 -9.59 -9.11
CA GLU A 38 -2.57 -8.73 -8.23
C GLU A 38 -2.57 -9.22 -6.77
N ALA A 39 -2.60 -10.54 -6.56
CA ALA A 39 -2.50 -11.12 -5.22
C ALA A 39 -1.14 -10.84 -4.58
N GLN A 40 -0.03 -11.01 -5.30
CA GLN A 40 1.32 -10.73 -4.82
C GLN A 40 1.53 -9.23 -4.51
N VAL A 41 1.03 -8.34 -5.36
CA VAL A 41 1.11 -6.88 -5.12
C VAL A 41 0.33 -6.51 -3.86
N ARG A 42 -0.84 -7.09 -3.64
CA ARG A 42 -1.64 -6.87 -2.44
C ARG A 42 -0.93 -7.36 -1.18
N GLU A 43 -0.33 -8.53 -1.24
CA GLU A 43 0.41 -9.12 -0.13
C GLU A 43 1.65 -8.28 0.23
N SER A 44 2.46 -7.88 -0.76
CA SER A 44 3.63 -7.02 -0.54
C SER A 44 3.26 -5.64 0.01
N SER A 45 2.13 -5.07 -0.44
CA SER A 45 1.61 -3.81 0.09
C SER A 45 1.13 -3.94 1.53
N PHE A 46 0.57 -5.09 1.89
CA PHE A 46 0.16 -5.39 3.26
C PHE A 46 1.36 -5.47 4.19
N PHE A 47 2.44 -6.20 3.82
CA PHE A 47 3.65 -6.27 4.63
C PHE A 47 4.29 -4.90 4.82
N ARG A 48 4.37 -4.08 3.79
CA ARG A 48 4.84 -2.69 3.91
C ARG A 48 3.98 -1.85 4.85
N ALA A 49 2.67 -2.04 4.85
CA ALA A 49 1.79 -1.32 5.76
C ALA A 49 1.97 -1.79 7.21
N VAL A 50 2.27 -3.07 7.43
CA VAL A 50 2.62 -3.60 8.75
C VAL A 50 3.94 -3.00 9.23
N ASP A 51 4.98 -2.97 8.39
CA ASP A 51 6.27 -2.34 8.71
C ASP A 51 6.09 -0.85 9.04
N VAL A 52 5.23 -0.14 8.31
CA VAL A 52 4.90 1.27 8.61
C VAL A 52 4.06 1.39 9.88
N SER A 53 3.26 0.39 10.25
CA SER A 53 2.53 0.41 11.52
C SER A 53 3.45 0.34 12.74
N GLU A 54 4.68 -0.15 12.57
CA GLU A 54 5.74 -0.06 13.57
C GLU A 54 6.15 1.39 13.89
N LEU A 55 5.79 2.37 13.05
CA LEU A 55 5.90 3.79 13.39
C LEU A 55 5.31 4.13 14.76
N VAL A 56 4.22 3.47 15.15
CA VAL A 56 3.59 3.64 16.45
C VAL A 56 4.50 3.16 17.59
N THR A 57 5.42 2.25 17.27
CA THR A 57 6.38 1.68 18.23
C THR A 57 7.73 2.40 18.21
N MET A 58 7.97 3.31 17.25
CA MET A 58 9.21 4.07 17.20
C MET A 58 9.36 4.98 18.43
N PRO A 59 10.51 4.92 19.13
CA PRO A 59 10.73 5.73 20.34
C PRO A 59 10.61 7.23 20.08
N GLU A 60 10.89 7.67 18.85
CA GLU A 60 10.83 9.05 18.41
C GLU A 60 9.41 9.63 18.41
N LEU A 61 8.40 8.80 18.18
CA LEU A 61 6.99 9.21 18.09
C LEU A 61 6.17 8.79 19.29
N ARG A 62 6.61 7.78 20.00
CA ARG A 62 5.86 7.17 21.11
C ARG A 62 5.69 8.12 22.27
N CYS A 63 4.55 8.00 22.95
CA CYS A 63 4.34 8.65 24.23
C CYS A 63 5.38 8.21 25.27
N SER A 64 5.74 9.11 26.19
CA SER A 64 6.65 8.79 27.28
C SER A 64 6.03 7.85 28.32
N ASP A 65 4.70 7.80 28.39
CA ASP A 65 3.97 6.88 29.22
C ASP A 65 3.75 5.54 28.49
N TYR A 66 4.43 4.49 28.98
CA TYR A 66 4.38 3.13 28.42
C TYR A 66 3.09 2.38 28.76
N SER A 67 2.22 2.95 29.58
CA SER A 67 0.97 2.30 29.99
C SER A 67 -0.09 2.29 28.87
N THR A 68 0.02 3.20 27.91
CA THR A 68 -0.96 3.35 26.83
C THR A 68 -0.45 2.70 25.57
N LEU A 69 -1.12 1.63 25.14
CA LEU A 69 -0.86 0.97 23.87
C LEU A 69 -1.20 1.90 22.70
N ASN A 70 -0.37 1.87 21.65
CA ASN A 70 -0.56 2.63 20.40
C ASN A 70 -0.72 4.14 20.64
N CYS A 71 0.11 4.73 21.49
CA CYS A 71 0.12 6.15 21.79
C CYS A 71 1.23 6.87 21.03
N ILE A 72 0.87 7.97 20.35
CA ILE A 72 1.79 8.90 19.68
C ILE A 72 1.74 10.25 20.38
N ASP A 73 2.90 10.84 20.62
CA ASP A 73 3.02 12.19 21.16
C ASP A 73 2.78 13.21 20.04
N TYR A 74 1.86 14.14 20.28
CA TYR A 74 1.46 15.15 19.31
C TYR A 74 2.62 16.05 18.85
N TYR A 75 3.42 16.51 19.80
CA TYR A 75 4.54 17.42 19.48
C TYR A 75 5.70 16.69 18.84
N LYS A 76 5.98 15.45 19.26
CA LYS A 76 6.97 14.62 18.60
C LYS A 76 6.57 14.35 17.16
N ALA A 77 5.29 14.04 16.90
CA ALA A 77 4.79 13.81 15.55
C ALA A 77 4.93 15.06 14.66
N LYS A 78 4.62 16.23 15.19
CA LYS A 78 4.82 17.51 14.46
C LYS A 78 6.29 17.81 14.20
N ALA A 79 7.15 17.61 15.21
CA ALA A 79 8.60 17.83 15.06
C ALA A 79 9.19 16.88 14.04
N PHE A 80 8.81 15.60 14.07
CA PHE A 80 9.22 14.59 13.11
C PHE A 80 8.82 14.94 11.68
N SER A 81 7.56 15.35 11.49
CA SER A 81 7.07 15.87 10.20
C SER A 81 7.90 17.04 9.68
N SER A 82 8.24 17.99 10.57
CA SER A 82 9.06 19.14 10.22
C SER A 82 10.49 18.76 9.85
N VAL A 83 11.10 17.81 10.55
CA VAL A 83 12.45 17.32 10.25
C VAL A 83 12.48 16.67 8.86
N ILE A 84 11.54 15.76 8.56
CA ILE A 84 11.50 15.10 7.26
C ILE A 84 11.27 16.10 6.12
N SER A 85 10.44 17.12 6.33
CA SER A 85 10.13 18.09 5.27
C SER A 85 11.23 19.13 5.02
N ASN A 86 12.12 19.36 5.98
CA ASN A 86 13.14 20.42 5.91
C ASN A 86 14.58 19.90 5.76
N ASP A 87 14.83 18.61 6.00
CA ASP A 87 16.15 17.98 5.91
C ASP A 87 16.15 16.89 4.81
N GLU A 88 16.87 17.16 3.73
CA GLU A 88 17.01 16.26 2.59
C GLU A 88 17.62 14.90 2.96
N ASN A 89 18.56 14.86 3.92
CA ASN A 89 19.16 13.62 4.41
C ASN A 89 18.13 12.80 5.21
N ALA A 90 17.31 13.47 6.02
CA ALA A 90 16.22 12.82 6.73
C ALA A 90 15.17 12.27 5.74
N GLU A 91 14.79 13.05 4.73
CA GLU A 91 13.87 12.58 3.69
C GLU A 91 14.43 11.35 2.97
N LEU A 92 15.73 11.35 2.63
CA LEU A 92 16.36 10.22 1.95
C LEU A 92 16.35 8.97 2.85
N TYR A 93 16.76 9.10 4.12
CA TYR A 93 16.78 8.00 5.09
C TYR A 93 15.39 7.36 5.27
N TYR A 94 14.36 8.19 5.47
CA TYR A 94 13.00 7.70 5.65
C TYR A 94 12.36 7.24 4.34
N SER A 95 12.84 7.71 3.18
CA SER A 95 12.38 7.19 1.89
C SER A 95 12.81 5.76 1.63
N ASP A 96 13.95 5.34 2.17
CA ASP A 96 14.39 3.94 2.10
C ASP A 96 13.51 3.04 2.97
N LYS A 97 13.10 3.52 4.14
CA LYS A 97 12.21 2.79 5.06
C LYS A 97 10.75 2.75 4.59
N PHE A 98 10.19 3.87 4.18
CA PHE A 98 8.75 3.99 3.88
C PHE A 98 8.43 3.87 2.39
N GLY A 99 9.43 3.99 1.52
CA GLY A 99 9.26 3.91 0.08
C GLY A 99 8.30 4.97 -0.47
N PHE A 100 7.55 4.61 -1.50
CA PHE A 100 6.47 5.44 -2.01
C PHE A 100 5.22 5.24 -1.16
N SER A 101 5.06 6.09 -0.16
CA SER A 101 3.90 6.06 0.73
C SER A 101 3.47 7.44 1.18
N LYS A 102 2.26 7.54 1.69
CA LYS A 102 1.74 8.71 2.38
C LYS A 102 1.22 8.28 3.74
N ILE A 103 1.74 8.90 4.80
CA ILE A 103 1.45 8.55 6.18
C ILE A 103 0.86 9.78 6.86
N LEU A 104 -0.36 9.64 7.36
CA LEU A 104 -1.13 10.70 7.99
C LEU A 104 -1.62 10.26 9.36
N ILE A 105 -1.64 11.18 10.30
CA ILE A 105 -2.37 11.03 11.57
C ILE A 105 -3.59 11.94 11.50
N ASN A 106 -4.76 11.34 11.40
CA ASN A 106 -6.04 12.06 11.39
C ASN A 106 -6.65 12.03 12.80
N ILE A 107 -6.55 13.12 13.53
CA ILE A 107 -7.20 13.30 14.83
C ILE A 107 -8.69 13.49 14.58
N VAL A 108 -9.51 12.65 15.21
CA VAL A 108 -10.96 12.62 15.00
C VAL A 108 -11.70 13.30 16.15
N TYR A 109 -11.21 13.14 17.37
CA TYR A 109 -11.86 13.65 18.58
C TYR A 109 -10.79 14.04 19.63
N PRO A 110 -10.94 15.12 20.41
CA PRO A 110 -12.09 16.01 20.45
C PRO A 110 -12.12 17.04 19.31
N LYS A 111 -10.98 17.46 18.81
CA LYS A 111 -10.87 18.45 17.72
C LYS A 111 -10.21 17.79 16.51
N LYS A 112 -10.81 17.97 15.36
CA LYS A 112 -10.25 17.45 14.10
C LYS A 112 -8.96 18.19 13.74
N ASP A 113 -7.90 17.43 13.52
CA ASP A 113 -6.61 17.92 13.02
C ASP A 113 -5.95 16.80 12.19
N THR A 114 -5.04 17.16 11.30
CA THR A 114 -4.32 16.21 10.46
C THR A 114 -2.83 16.54 10.46
N ILE A 115 -2.02 15.57 10.83
CA ILE A 115 -0.56 15.67 10.80
C ILE A 115 -0.06 14.80 9.65
N VAL A 116 0.64 15.38 8.69
CA VAL A 116 1.30 14.66 7.61
C VAL A 116 2.68 14.24 8.10
N ILE A 117 2.87 12.96 8.40
CA ILE A 117 4.14 12.44 8.89
C ILE A 117 5.15 12.29 7.75
N TYR A 118 4.69 11.72 6.63
CA TYR A 118 5.52 11.48 5.45
C TYR A 118 4.64 11.48 4.20
N SER A 119 5.18 11.98 3.08
CA SER A 119 4.45 11.99 1.82
C SER A 119 5.40 11.94 0.62
N LYS A 120 5.57 10.77 0.04
CA LYS A 120 6.30 10.56 -1.21
C LYS A 120 5.42 9.82 -2.20
N VAL A 121 4.89 10.57 -3.16
CA VAL A 121 3.96 10.05 -4.17
C VAL A 121 4.72 9.88 -5.48
N PRO A 122 4.73 8.70 -6.11
CA PRO A 122 5.36 8.52 -7.42
C PRO A 122 4.56 9.23 -8.51
N LYS A 123 5.22 9.60 -9.60
CA LYS A 123 4.56 10.23 -10.76
C LYS A 123 3.53 9.34 -11.45
N ARG A 124 3.67 8.02 -11.33
CA ARG A 124 2.75 7.01 -11.85
C ARG A 124 2.65 5.86 -10.85
N TYR A 125 1.47 5.38 -10.61
CA TYR A 125 1.20 4.20 -9.77
C TYR A 125 -0.03 3.47 -10.32
N SER A 126 -0.08 2.16 -10.13
CA SER A 126 -1.20 1.31 -10.56
C SER A 126 -2.23 1.10 -9.46
N THR A 127 -1.76 0.96 -8.23
CA THR A 127 -2.61 0.75 -7.06
C THR A 127 -2.15 1.60 -5.88
N ALA A 128 -3.07 1.92 -4.99
CA ALA A 128 -2.78 2.71 -3.81
C ALA A 128 -3.66 2.26 -2.62
N PRO A 129 -3.44 1.03 -2.09
CA PRO A 129 -4.17 0.54 -0.93
C PRO A 129 -3.92 1.45 0.27
N THR A 130 -4.98 1.66 1.05
CA THR A 130 -4.97 2.50 2.24
C THR A 130 -5.30 1.66 3.47
N PHE A 131 -4.44 1.71 4.48
CA PHE A 131 -4.60 1.03 5.76
C PHE A 131 -4.91 2.06 6.84
N LYS A 132 -5.83 1.73 7.74
CA LYS A 132 -6.29 2.60 8.81
C LYS A 132 -6.14 1.89 10.15
N ILE A 133 -5.38 2.48 11.04
CA ILE A 133 -5.07 1.91 12.35
C ILE A 133 -5.52 2.90 13.42
N PRO A 134 -6.39 2.49 14.37
CA PRO A 134 -6.78 3.34 15.47
C PRO A 134 -5.60 3.55 16.43
N ILE A 135 -5.36 4.79 16.81
CA ILE A 135 -4.29 5.19 17.72
C ILE A 135 -4.80 6.23 18.71
N ASN A 136 -4.05 6.42 19.79
CA ASN A 136 -4.21 7.52 20.70
C ASN A 136 -3.13 8.58 20.45
N VAL A 137 -3.48 9.83 20.48
CA VAL A 137 -2.53 10.95 20.39
C VAL A 137 -2.57 11.69 21.73
N HIS A 138 -1.41 11.80 22.37
CA HIS A 138 -1.26 12.51 23.63
C HIS A 138 -0.68 13.90 23.41
N ASP A 139 -1.38 14.91 23.87
CA ASP A 139 -0.88 16.27 23.97
C ASP A 139 -0.29 16.48 25.36
N VAL A 140 1.03 16.50 25.43
CA VAL A 140 1.77 16.61 26.71
C VAL A 140 1.56 17.98 27.40
N VAL A 141 1.23 19.04 26.61
CA VAL A 141 1.05 20.39 27.17
C VAL A 141 -0.30 20.52 27.87
N SER A 142 -1.35 19.96 27.27
CA SER A 142 -2.70 19.99 27.85
C SER A 142 -3.00 18.74 28.68
N ASP A 143 -2.10 17.76 28.71
CA ASP A 143 -2.27 16.43 29.31
C ASP A 143 -3.58 15.75 28.89
N THR A 144 -3.87 15.80 27.59
CA THR A 144 -5.10 15.27 27.04
C THR A 144 -4.84 14.20 25.98
N TYR A 145 -5.70 13.19 25.96
CA TYR A 145 -5.68 12.16 24.96
C TYR A 145 -6.74 12.41 23.89
N SER A 146 -6.33 12.26 22.65
CA SER A 146 -7.19 12.39 21.47
C SER A 146 -7.27 11.06 20.74
N PHE A 147 -8.46 10.71 20.26
CA PHE A 147 -8.62 9.57 19.37
C PHE A 147 -8.24 9.98 17.93
N ALA A 148 -7.36 9.19 17.32
CA ALA A 148 -6.87 9.42 15.98
C ALA A 148 -6.83 8.14 15.15
N ILE A 149 -6.71 8.31 13.86
CA ILE A 149 -6.52 7.23 12.89
C ILE A 149 -5.20 7.48 12.17
N LEU A 150 -4.26 6.54 12.33
CA LEU A 150 -3.07 6.47 11.50
C LEU A 150 -3.48 5.91 10.14
N GLU A 151 -3.36 6.71 9.11
CA GLU A 151 -3.66 6.33 7.74
C GLU A 151 -2.36 6.15 6.95
N VAL A 152 -2.15 4.94 6.45
CA VAL A 152 -0.99 4.57 5.65
C VAL A 152 -1.46 4.21 4.26
N LYS A 153 -1.06 5.00 3.27
CA LYS A 153 -1.32 4.76 1.86
C LYS A 153 -0.03 4.37 1.15
N VAL A 154 0.02 3.17 0.59
CA VAL A 154 1.20 2.64 -0.10
C VAL A 154 0.95 2.68 -1.60
N TYR A 155 1.89 3.24 -2.36
CA TYR A 155 1.81 3.34 -3.82
C TYR A 155 2.67 2.26 -4.48
N SER A 156 2.09 1.51 -5.42
CA SER A 156 2.75 0.45 -6.22
C SER A 156 2.35 0.49 -7.69
#